data_217bed6cceda33d3103a877ac5026446
#
_entry.id   217bed6cceda33d3103a877ac5026446
#
_cell.length_a   1.000
_cell.length_b   1.000
_cell.length_c   1.000
_cell.angle_alpha   90.00
_cell.angle_beta   90.00
_cell.angle_gamma   90.00
#
_symmetry.space_group_name_H-M   'P 1'
#
loop_
_entity.id
_entity.type
_entity.pdbx_description
1 polymer ?
#
loop_
_entity_poly.entity_id
_entity_poly.type
_entity_poly.pdbx_seq_one_letter_code
_entity_poly.pdbx_strand_id
1 'polypeptide(L)'
;MGKITTPGAIRGTQDIFGEDQERFGHVVDTFDRVRRLYNFRRVEMPVFEATAVFARSLGETTDVVSKEMYSFDDKGGDSLTLRPEFTAGLARAYLTNGWQQYAPLKLATHGPLFRYERPQKGRYRQFHQIDAEIIGAGEPQADVELLVMADQILRELGITEGVTLQLNTLGDAASRDAWRAALIDHFRAHSGDLSKDSQDRLERNPLRILDSKEPQDRPIADSAPDIDAFLTDEAGAFFEAVTSGLDAAGVAWTRNARLVRGLDYYRHTAFEFVTDRLGAQGTVLGGGRYDGLIENLGGPSTPAVGWAAGIERLAMLCDVSALTNGLDVIIALEDDRALADATSAQATMRNHGISCDMIATGSPRKRYDKAAKINAKLLISFQHDGEAAKANIKAAAGSDLHMRVAELLNVGSPT
;
A
#
# COMPACT_ATOMS: atom_id res chain seq x y z
N MET A 1 -17.77 25.83 35.73
CA MET A 1 -16.80 24.93 35.05
C MET A 1 -17.04 25.02 33.57
N GLY A 2 -16.05 25.46 32.78
CA GLY A 2 -16.17 25.48 31.33
C GLY A 2 -16.39 24.07 30.76
N LYS A 3 -17.23 23.98 29.73
CA LYS A 3 -17.51 22.69 29.04
C LYS A 3 -16.20 22.14 28.46
N ILE A 4 -15.71 21.01 28.94
CA ILE A 4 -14.53 20.35 28.40
C ILE A 4 -14.90 19.88 26.99
N THR A 5 -14.19 20.40 25.97
CA THR A 5 -14.38 20.00 24.58
C THR A 5 -13.46 18.81 24.29
N THR A 6 -13.99 17.73 23.79
CA THR A 6 -13.20 16.57 23.38
C THR A 6 -12.33 16.96 22.18
N PRO A 7 -10.99 16.75 22.25
CA PRO A 7 -10.13 16.96 21.09
C PRO A 7 -10.52 16.02 19.94
N GLY A 8 -10.59 16.55 18.73
CA GLY A 8 -10.82 15.75 17.52
C GLY A 8 -9.52 15.26 16.90
N ALA A 9 -9.62 14.36 15.92
CA ALA A 9 -8.49 13.92 15.11
C ALA A 9 -7.87 15.10 14.33
N ILE A 10 -6.57 15.06 14.12
CA ILE A 10 -5.86 16.06 13.31
C ILE A 10 -6.37 16.01 11.87
N ARG A 11 -6.57 17.18 11.25
CA ARG A 11 -7.00 17.26 9.85
C ARG A 11 -6.05 16.50 8.93
N GLY A 12 -6.59 15.54 8.18
CA GLY A 12 -5.84 14.68 7.27
C GLY A 12 -5.29 13.41 7.91
N THR A 13 -5.71 13.12 9.15
CA THR A 13 -5.56 11.81 9.78
C THR A 13 -6.93 11.18 9.99
N GLN A 14 -6.98 9.88 10.19
CA GLN A 14 -8.21 9.14 10.40
C GLN A 14 -8.01 7.96 11.35
N ASP A 15 -9.07 7.61 12.06
CA ASP A 15 -9.18 6.33 12.77
C ASP A 15 -9.83 5.33 11.80
N ILE A 16 -9.19 4.20 11.56
CA ILE A 16 -9.69 3.16 10.66
C ILE A 16 -10.35 2.09 11.51
N PHE A 17 -11.66 1.84 11.30
CA PHE A 17 -12.45 0.92 12.12
C PHE A 17 -13.53 0.20 11.29
N GLY A 18 -13.96 -0.97 11.74
CA GLY A 18 -15.03 -1.75 11.13
C GLY A 18 -14.65 -2.26 9.75
N GLU A 19 -15.55 -2.14 8.78
CA GLU A 19 -15.37 -2.64 7.41
C GLU A 19 -14.13 -2.03 6.72
N ASP A 20 -13.83 -0.74 6.97
CA ASP A 20 -12.64 -0.11 6.41
C ASP A 20 -11.36 -0.75 6.95
N GLN A 21 -11.34 -1.17 8.24
CA GLN A 21 -10.21 -1.87 8.83
C GLN A 21 -10.08 -3.30 8.27
N GLU A 22 -11.17 -3.98 7.98
CA GLU A 22 -11.15 -5.31 7.35
C GLU A 22 -10.59 -5.24 5.93
N ARG A 23 -11.01 -4.24 5.14
CA ARG A 23 -10.44 -3.96 3.82
C ARG A 23 -8.95 -3.68 3.89
N PHE A 24 -8.55 -2.83 4.83
CA PHE A 24 -7.14 -2.51 5.07
C PHE A 24 -6.33 -3.76 5.43
N GLY A 25 -6.83 -4.56 6.37
CA GLY A 25 -6.21 -5.83 6.78
C GLY A 25 -6.05 -6.79 5.61
N HIS A 26 -7.10 -6.94 4.78
CA HIS A 26 -7.06 -7.79 3.59
C HIS A 26 -5.95 -7.40 2.61
N VAL A 27 -5.74 -6.10 2.37
CA VAL A 27 -4.63 -5.63 1.53
C VAL A 27 -3.29 -6.04 2.12
N VAL A 28 -3.09 -5.84 3.43
CA VAL A 28 -1.84 -6.17 4.13
C VAL A 28 -1.59 -7.68 4.12
N ASP A 29 -2.61 -8.49 4.42
CA ASP A 29 -2.49 -9.95 4.47
C ASP A 29 -2.21 -10.54 3.08
N THR A 30 -2.86 -10.03 2.04
CA THR A 30 -2.60 -10.42 0.64
C THR A 30 -1.17 -10.09 0.25
N PHE A 31 -0.72 -8.87 0.52
CA PHE A 31 0.66 -8.47 0.29
C PHE A 31 1.65 -9.36 1.05
N ASP A 32 1.41 -9.61 2.34
CA ASP A 32 2.31 -10.40 3.18
C ASP A 32 2.39 -11.87 2.73
N ARG A 33 1.32 -12.41 2.16
CA ARG A 33 1.30 -13.73 1.56
C ARG A 33 2.04 -13.76 0.23
N VAL A 34 1.75 -12.82 -0.69
CA VAL A 34 2.36 -12.79 -2.02
C VAL A 34 3.85 -12.52 -1.94
N ARG A 35 4.33 -11.55 -1.12
CA ARG A 35 5.76 -11.29 -0.97
C ARG A 35 6.58 -12.53 -0.62
N ARG A 36 6.01 -13.48 0.15
CA ARG A 36 6.69 -14.74 0.51
C ARG A 36 6.85 -15.64 -0.70
N LEU A 37 5.89 -15.64 -1.64
CA LEU A 37 6.01 -16.41 -2.89
C LEU A 37 7.19 -15.93 -3.76
N TYR A 38 7.50 -14.63 -3.70
CA TYR A 38 8.61 -14.01 -4.40
C TYR A 38 9.90 -13.92 -3.57
N ASN A 39 9.92 -14.51 -2.36
CA ASN A 39 11.06 -14.51 -1.45
C ASN A 39 11.50 -13.12 -0.98
N PHE A 40 10.58 -12.16 -0.85
CA PHE A 40 10.87 -10.87 -0.25
C PHE A 40 10.89 -10.96 1.27
N ARG A 41 11.97 -10.47 1.87
CA ARG A 41 12.14 -10.39 3.33
C ARG A 41 11.42 -9.19 3.88
N ARG A 42 10.64 -9.40 4.94
CA ARG A 42 10.01 -8.31 5.67
C ARG A 42 11.07 -7.50 6.43
N VAL A 43 10.97 -6.18 6.36
CA VAL A 43 11.78 -5.25 7.14
C VAL A 43 10.88 -4.22 7.83
N GLU A 44 11.24 -3.87 9.06
CA GLU A 44 10.64 -2.75 9.80
C GLU A 44 11.70 -1.67 9.96
N MET A 45 11.32 -0.43 9.71
CA MET A 45 12.20 0.72 9.79
C MET A 45 11.63 1.76 10.76
N PRO A 46 12.48 2.62 11.34
CA PRO A 46 12.02 3.74 12.15
C PRO A 46 10.98 4.59 11.39
N VAL A 47 10.00 5.13 12.14
CA VAL A 47 8.98 6.03 11.59
C VAL A 47 9.56 7.43 11.31
N PHE A 48 10.64 7.80 11.94
CA PHE A 48 11.39 9.02 11.70
C PHE A 48 12.87 8.72 11.46
N GLU A 49 13.51 9.55 10.67
CA GLU A 49 14.90 9.46 10.25
C GLU A 49 15.55 10.85 10.39
N ALA A 50 16.88 10.90 10.32
CA ALA A 50 17.56 12.17 10.14
C ALA A 50 17.07 12.84 8.83
N THR A 51 16.73 14.12 8.89
CA THR A 51 16.20 14.88 7.74
C THR A 51 17.07 14.76 6.49
N ALA A 52 18.40 14.62 6.68
CA ALA A 52 19.36 14.44 5.61
C ALA A 52 19.13 13.15 4.77
N VAL A 53 18.50 12.12 5.32
CA VAL A 53 18.16 10.89 4.57
C VAL A 53 17.25 11.23 3.41
N PHE A 54 16.19 11.99 3.66
CA PHE A 54 15.22 12.35 2.63
C PHE A 54 15.71 13.52 1.75
N ALA A 55 16.36 14.53 2.32
CA ALA A 55 16.86 15.67 1.56
C ALA A 55 17.85 15.24 0.47
N ARG A 56 18.79 14.31 0.79
CA ARG A 56 19.80 13.84 -0.17
C ARG A 56 19.25 12.87 -1.22
N SER A 57 18.23 12.09 -0.88
CA SER A 57 17.73 11.03 -1.75
C SER A 57 16.62 11.49 -2.69
N LEU A 58 15.70 12.33 -2.22
CA LEU A 58 14.50 12.70 -2.97
C LEU A 58 14.71 13.88 -3.94
N GLY A 59 15.78 14.66 -3.75
CA GLY A 59 16.06 15.89 -4.49
C GLY A 59 15.41 17.11 -3.82
N GLU A 60 16.20 18.14 -3.59
CA GLU A 60 15.78 19.38 -2.91
C GLU A 60 14.64 20.13 -3.64
N THR A 61 14.49 19.89 -4.95
CA THR A 61 13.50 20.54 -5.80
C THR A 61 12.15 19.84 -5.83
N THR A 62 12.03 18.67 -5.22
CA THR A 62 10.76 17.93 -5.18
C THR A 62 9.77 18.57 -4.21
N ASP A 63 8.47 18.48 -4.51
CA ASP A 63 7.42 18.99 -3.63
C ASP A 63 7.46 18.30 -2.25
N VAL A 64 7.84 17.04 -2.21
CA VAL A 64 7.97 16.27 -0.96
C VAL A 64 8.97 16.95 -0.03
N VAL A 65 10.19 17.23 -0.50
CA VAL A 65 11.25 17.86 0.32
C VAL A 65 10.96 19.31 0.62
N SER A 66 10.50 20.06 -0.38
CA SER A 66 10.35 21.51 -0.26
C SER A 66 9.11 21.96 0.53
N LYS A 67 8.02 21.15 0.58
CA LYS A 67 6.72 21.59 1.09
C LYS A 67 5.97 20.56 1.96
N GLU A 68 6.28 19.25 1.86
CA GLU A 68 5.40 18.21 2.40
C GLU A 68 5.99 17.46 3.60
N MET A 69 7.30 17.57 3.88
CA MET A 69 7.91 16.89 5.01
C MET A 69 7.45 17.45 6.35
N TYR A 70 7.21 16.55 7.31
CA TYR A 70 7.04 16.89 8.72
C TYR A 70 8.42 16.76 9.40
N SER A 71 9.13 17.88 9.49
CA SER A 71 10.45 17.95 10.12
C SER A 71 10.39 18.70 11.45
N PHE A 72 11.20 18.28 12.42
CA PHE A 72 11.30 18.87 13.74
C PHE A 72 12.68 18.60 14.35
N ASP A 73 13.11 19.42 15.27
CA ASP A 73 14.34 19.17 16.01
C ASP A 73 14.03 18.36 17.28
N ASP A 74 14.87 17.38 17.59
CA ASP A 74 14.77 16.70 18.84
C ASP A 74 15.36 17.52 20.01
N LYS A 75 15.34 16.95 21.23
CA LYS A 75 15.89 17.66 22.41
C LYS A 75 17.42 17.82 22.37
N GLY A 76 18.11 17.07 21.53
CA GLY A 76 19.55 17.16 21.28
C GLY A 76 19.92 18.18 20.23
N GLY A 77 18.95 18.67 19.47
CA GLY A 77 19.13 19.60 18.35
C GLY A 77 19.33 18.91 17.00
N ASP A 78 19.12 17.60 16.93
CA ASP A 78 19.16 16.84 15.67
C ASP A 78 17.87 17.06 14.87
N SER A 79 18.01 17.37 13.58
CA SER A 79 16.85 17.53 12.70
C SER A 79 16.33 16.19 12.23
N LEU A 80 15.09 15.90 12.57
CA LEU A 80 14.38 14.66 12.28
C LEU A 80 13.18 14.92 11.37
N THR A 81 12.82 13.91 10.59
CA THR A 81 11.67 13.97 9.68
C THR A 81 10.84 12.69 9.81
N LEU A 82 9.52 12.83 9.96
CA LEU A 82 8.60 11.70 9.79
C LEU A 82 8.68 11.22 8.35
N ARG A 83 8.91 9.91 8.16
CA ARG A 83 9.16 9.32 6.83
C ARG A 83 8.03 9.64 5.84
N PRO A 84 8.32 10.30 4.70
CA PRO A 84 7.34 10.58 3.65
C PRO A 84 7.19 9.43 2.63
N GLU A 85 8.15 8.49 2.62
CA GLU A 85 8.22 7.30 1.76
C GLU A 85 9.16 6.26 2.38
N PHE A 86 9.26 5.03 1.81
CA PHE A 86 10.07 3.96 2.38
C PHE A 86 11.44 3.82 1.74
N THR A 87 11.56 4.06 0.43
CA THR A 87 12.74 3.74 -0.40
C THR A 87 14.04 4.34 0.16
N ALA A 88 14.03 5.62 0.56
CA ALA A 88 15.21 6.28 1.14
C ALA A 88 15.62 5.67 2.49
N GLY A 89 14.65 5.36 3.34
CA GLY A 89 14.88 4.66 4.60
C GLY A 89 15.45 3.26 4.40
N LEU A 90 14.95 2.52 3.39
CA LEU A 90 15.47 1.21 3.02
C LEU A 90 16.91 1.29 2.49
N ALA A 91 17.20 2.25 1.62
CA ALA A 91 18.54 2.49 1.10
C ALA A 91 19.54 2.87 2.23
N ARG A 92 19.12 3.72 3.17
CA ARG A 92 19.90 4.03 4.37
C ARG A 92 20.15 2.77 5.20
N ALA A 93 19.10 1.96 5.47
CA ALA A 93 19.21 0.72 6.24
C ALA A 93 20.13 -0.30 5.55
N TYR A 94 20.05 -0.44 4.23
CA TYR A 94 20.96 -1.26 3.41
C TYR A 94 22.41 -0.90 3.65
N LEU A 95 22.74 0.41 3.65
CA LEU A 95 24.10 0.90 3.87
C LEU A 95 24.54 0.71 5.33
N THR A 96 23.75 1.18 6.29
CA THR A 96 24.19 1.25 7.71
C THR A 96 24.23 -0.12 8.40
N ASN A 97 23.51 -1.12 7.90
CA ASN A 97 23.52 -2.47 8.45
C ASN A 97 24.44 -3.44 7.67
N GLY A 98 25.19 -2.95 6.66
CA GLY A 98 26.07 -3.81 5.88
C GLY A 98 25.35 -4.87 5.04
N TRP A 99 24.13 -4.58 4.58
CA TRP A 99 23.33 -5.56 3.83
C TRP A 99 23.80 -5.78 2.40
N GLN A 100 24.81 -5.03 1.93
CA GLN A 100 25.46 -5.21 0.63
C GLN A 100 25.94 -6.64 0.41
N GLN A 101 26.34 -7.33 1.49
CA GLN A 101 26.76 -8.73 1.44
C GLN A 101 25.64 -9.72 1.03
N TYR A 102 24.38 -9.28 1.05
CA TYR A 102 23.23 -10.10 0.69
C TYR A 102 22.66 -9.74 -0.69
N ALA A 103 23.33 -8.84 -1.43
CA ALA A 103 22.86 -8.45 -2.77
C ALA A 103 22.90 -9.63 -3.77
N PRO A 104 21.90 -9.78 -4.66
CA PRO A 104 20.69 -8.97 -4.75
C PRO A 104 19.72 -9.24 -3.59
N LEU A 105 19.24 -8.17 -2.95
CA LEU A 105 18.41 -8.25 -1.76
C LEU A 105 16.98 -7.79 -2.06
N LYS A 106 16.01 -8.66 -1.78
CA LYS A 106 14.58 -8.42 -1.93
C LYS A 106 13.96 -8.05 -0.60
N LEU A 107 13.48 -6.82 -0.47
CA LEU A 107 12.90 -6.27 0.75
C LEU A 107 11.44 -5.88 0.55
N ALA A 108 10.63 -6.06 1.58
CA ALA A 108 9.24 -5.65 1.59
C ALA A 108 8.89 -5.02 2.95
N THR A 109 8.09 -3.98 2.93
CA THR A 109 7.60 -3.32 4.13
C THR A 109 6.17 -2.80 3.95
N HIS A 110 5.51 -2.45 5.03
CA HIS A 110 4.28 -1.67 5.01
C HIS A 110 4.18 -0.84 6.29
N GLY A 111 3.39 0.22 6.26
CA GLY A 111 3.14 1.02 7.45
C GLY A 111 2.77 2.47 7.12
N PRO A 112 2.71 3.32 8.17
CA PRO A 112 2.34 4.72 8.02
C PRO A 112 3.45 5.56 7.42
N LEU A 113 3.04 6.53 6.61
CA LEU A 113 3.85 7.59 6.01
C LEU A 113 3.19 8.94 6.24
N PHE A 114 3.97 10.02 6.10
CA PHE A 114 3.51 11.35 6.50
C PHE A 114 3.89 12.40 5.46
N ARG A 115 2.87 13.11 4.91
CA ARG A 115 3.07 14.23 3.99
C ARG A 115 2.09 15.35 4.30
N TYR A 116 2.57 16.56 4.38
CA TYR A 116 1.72 17.75 4.59
C TYR A 116 1.01 18.13 3.30
N GLU A 117 0.06 17.31 2.90
CA GLU A 117 -0.73 17.52 1.69
C GLU A 117 -2.13 18.08 2.00
N ARG A 118 -2.80 18.60 0.95
CA ARG A 118 -4.20 18.97 1.05
C ARG A 118 -5.06 17.70 1.12
N PRO A 119 -5.75 17.43 2.24
CA PRO A 119 -6.53 16.21 2.38
C PRO A 119 -7.69 16.14 1.40
N GLN A 120 -7.88 14.98 0.80
CA GLN A 120 -9.03 14.61 -0.03
C GLN A 120 -9.19 13.08 0.01
N LYS A 121 -10.26 12.54 -0.59
CA LYS A 121 -10.51 11.10 -0.62
C LYS A 121 -9.30 10.36 -1.23
N GLY A 122 -8.74 9.38 -0.50
CA GLY A 122 -7.55 8.63 -0.90
C GLY A 122 -6.22 9.41 -0.83
N ARG A 123 -6.21 10.60 -0.18
CA ARG A 123 -5.00 11.40 0.06
C ARG A 123 -5.06 12.01 1.45
N TYR A 124 -4.22 11.50 2.34
CA TYR A 124 -4.18 11.86 3.75
C TYR A 124 -2.81 12.41 4.13
N ARG A 125 -2.72 13.08 5.28
CA ARG A 125 -1.44 13.53 5.85
C ARG A 125 -0.69 12.43 6.56
N GLN A 126 -1.43 11.51 7.19
CA GLN A 126 -0.95 10.18 7.57
C GLN A 126 -1.68 9.18 6.68
N PHE A 127 -0.93 8.40 5.92
CA PHE A 127 -1.43 7.38 5.00
C PHE A 127 -0.55 6.14 5.11
N HIS A 128 -0.97 5.04 4.52
CA HIS A 128 -0.23 3.79 4.61
C HIS A 128 0.10 3.26 3.22
N GLN A 129 1.28 2.66 3.10
CA GLN A 129 1.69 1.97 1.88
C GLN A 129 2.17 0.56 2.20
N ILE A 130 2.02 -0.33 1.22
CA ILE A 130 2.85 -1.51 1.01
C ILE A 130 3.94 -1.13 0.02
N ASP A 131 5.11 -1.74 0.17
CA ASP A 131 6.31 -1.37 -0.58
C ASP A 131 7.18 -2.61 -0.79
N ALA A 132 7.79 -2.72 -1.99
CA ALA A 132 8.68 -3.81 -2.34
C ALA A 132 9.84 -3.30 -3.19
N GLU A 133 11.07 -3.69 -2.80
CA GLU A 133 12.32 -3.20 -3.37
C GLU A 133 13.28 -4.36 -3.66
N ILE A 134 13.97 -4.31 -4.82
CA ILE A 134 15.11 -5.17 -5.14
C ILE A 134 16.35 -4.30 -5.25
N ILE A 135 17.33 -4.53 -4.38
CA ILE A 135 18.58 -3.75 -4.31
C ILE A 135 19.75 -4.63 -4.72
N GLY A 136 20.56 -4.17 -5.64
CA GLY A 136 21.75 -4.86 -6.13
C GLY A 136 21.52 -5.76 -7.34
N ALA A 137 20.41 -5.59 -8.07
CA ALA A 137 20.14 -6.27 -9.34
C ALA A 137 20.04 -5.26 -10.49
N GLY A 138 20.99 -5.30 -11.43
CA GLY A 138 21.04 -4.45 -12.61
C GLY A 138 20.27 -4.97 -13.81
N GLU A 139 19.88 -6.24 -13.79
CA GLU A 139 19.25 -6.94 -14.88
C GLU A 139 17.75 -6.59 -15.01
N PRO A 140 17.20 -6.52 -16.25
CA PRO A 140 15.79 -6.20 -16.48
C PRO A 140 14.80 -7.20 -15.85
N GLN A 141 15.25 -8.41 -15.52
CA GLN A 141 14.44 -9.45 -14.86
C GLN A 141 13.95 -9.01 -13.46
N ALA A 142 14.72 -8.13 -12.77
CA ALA A 142 14.29 -7.60 -11.48
C ALA A 142 13.06 -6.67 -11.63
N ASP A 143 13.04 -5.87 -12.71
CA ASP A 143 11.89 -5.02 -13.05
C ASP A 143 10.66 -5.86 -13.39
N VAL A 144 10.85 -6.89 -14.22
CA VAL A 144 9.78 -7.84 -14.58
C VAL A 144 9.21 -8.53 -13.35
N GLU A 145 10.05 -9.04 -12.46
CA GLU A 145 9.61 -9.74 -11.25
C GLU A 145 8.74 -8.85 -10.36
N LEU A 146 9.14 -7.59 -10.15
CA LEU A 146 8.37 -6.63 -9.36
C LEU A 146 7.03 -6.28 -9.99
N LEU A 147 6.98 -6.12 -11.32
CA LEU A 147 5.75 -5.84 -12.06
C LEU A 147 4.80 -7.03 -12.04
N VAL A 148 5.31 -8.26 -12.20
CA VAL A 148 4.52 -9.49 -12.08
C VAL A 148 3.96 -9.66 -10.67
N MET A 149 4.77 -9.37 -9.63
CA MET A 149 4.32 -9.39 -8.24
C MET A 149 3.21 -8.35 -7.98
N ALA A 150 3.35 -7.14 -8.52
CA ALA A 150 2.35 -6.10 -8.40
C ALA A 150 1.02 -6.50 -9.06
N ASP A 151 1.08 -7.02 -10.29
CA ASP A 151 -0.08 -7.54 -11.02
C ASP A 151 -0.77 -8.67 -10.26
N GLN A 152 0.00 -9.61 -9.69
CA GLN A 152 -0.55 -10.70 -8.89
C GLN A 152 -1.28 -10.17 -7.65
N ILE A 153 -0.70 -9.21 -6.92
CA ILE A 153 -1.35 -8.61 -5.75
C ILE A 153 -2.68 -7.96 -6.14
N LEU A 154 -2.70 -7.19 -7.23
CA LEU A 154 -3.94 -6.55 -7.70
C LEU A 154 -5.00 -7.57 -8.11
N ARG A 155 -4.62 -8.64 -8.81
CA ARG A 155 -5.52 -9.74 -9.16
C ARG A 155 -6.11 -10.43 -7.94
N GLU A 156 -5.28 -10.73 -6.94
CA GLU A 156 -5.73 -11.41 -5.72
C GLU A 156 -6.59 -10.53 -4.81
N LEU A 157 -6.45 -9.21 -4.91
CA LEU A 157 -7.34 -8.24 -4.29
C LEU A 157 -8.65 -8.02 -5.08
N GLY A 158 -8.83 -8.68 -6.23
CA GLY A 158 -9.97 -8.45 -7.12
C GLY A 158 -9.95 -7.09 -7.84
N ILE A 159 -8.77 -6.46 -7.92
CA ILE A 159 -8.59 -5.12 -8.51
C ILE A 159 -7.99 -5.27 -9.92
N THR A 160 -8.76 -5.80 -10.85
CA THR A 160 -8.33 -6.00 -12.25
C THR A 160 -9.12 -5.16 -13.23
N GLU A 161 -10.42 -4.99 -12.98
CA GLU A 161 -11.28 -4.23 -13.88
C GLU A 161 -10.97 -2.73 -13.80
N GLY A 162 -10.75 -2.12 -14.97
CA GLY A 162 -10.46 -0.70 -15.09
C GLY A 162 -9.09 -0.28 -14.53
N VAL A 163 -8.15 -1.22 -14.36
CA VAL A 163 -6.76 -0.93 -14.01
C VAL A 163 -5.86 -1.23 -15.19
N THR A 164 -4.97 -0.29 -15.51
CA THR A 164 -4.00 -0.39 -16.60
C THR A 164 -2.61 -0.18 -16.08
N LEU A 165 -1.67 -1.07 -16.42
CA LEU A 165 -0.25 -0.84 -16.24
C LEU A 165 0.25 0.10 -17.33
N GLN A 166 0.61 1.31 -16.95
CA GLN A 166 1.34 2.25 -17.80
C GLN A 166 2.84 2.10 -17.56
N LEU A 167 3.58 1.93 -18.63
CA LEU A 167 5.02 1.68 -18.60
C LEU A 167 5.77 2.68 -19.47
N ASN A 168 6.91 3.16 -19.00
CA ASN A 168 7.85 3.99 -19.74
C ASN A 168 9.30 3.59 -19.45
N THR A 169 10.23 4.04 -20.29
CA THR A 169 11.64 4.10 -19.94
C THR A 169 12.08 5.56 -19.82
N LEU A 170 12.97 5.83 -18.88
CA LEU A 170 13.64 7.11 -18.72
C LEU A 170 15.10 7.04 -19.24
N GLY A 171 15.45 5.91 -19.85
CA GLY A 171 16.78 5.62 -20.37
C GLY A 171 17.87 5.49 -19.30
N ASP A 172 19.06 5.23 -19.74
CA ASP A 172 20.28 5.33 -18.91
C ASP A 172 20.68 6.79 -18.67
N ALA A 173 21.83 7.02 -18.05
CA ALA A 173 22.32 8.37 -17.78
C ALA A 173 22.52 9.18 -19.07
N ALA A 174 23.13 8.57 -20.10
CA ALA A 174 23.41 9.24 -21.38
C ALA A 174 22.12 9.60 -22.13
N SER A 175 21.17 8.66 -22.24
CA SER A 175 19.86 8.88 -22.82
C SER A 175 19.12 10.02 -22.11
N ARG A 176 19.09 9.97 -20.78
CA ARG A 176 18.39 10.97 -19.96
C ARG A 176 18.98 12.36 -20.08
N ASP A 177 20.31 12.48 -20.12
CA ASP A 177 20.99 13.77 -20.25
C ASP A 177 20.74 14.40 -21.63
N ALA A 178 20.78 13.60 -22.70
CA ALA A 178 20.45 14.03 -24.05
C ALA A 178 19.00 14.49 -24.17
N TRP A 179 18.07 13.69 -23.64
CA TRP A 179 16.64 14.02 -23.60
C TRP A 179 16.37 15.28 -22.76
N ARG A 180 16.99 15.40 -21.59
CA ARG A 180 16.87 16.58 -20.74
C ARG A 180 17.31 17.86 -21.47
N ALA A 181 18.41 17.82 -22.20
CA ALA A 181 18.86 18.95 -23.02
C ALA A 181 17.83 19.35 -24.08
N ALA A 182 17.30 18.38 -24.79
CA ALA A 182 16.25 18.62 -25.82
C ALA A 182 14.96 19.16 -25.21
N LEU A 183 14.54 18.68 -24.01
CA LEU A 183 13.40 19.21 -23.28
C LEU A 183 13.61 20.68 -22.85
N ILE A 184 14.80 21.02 -22.35
CA ILE A 184 15.14 22.41 -21.99
C ILE A 184 15.02 23.32 -23.21
N ASP A 185 15.58 22.93 -24.36
CA ASP A 185 15.51 23.72 -25.58
C ASP A 185 14.05 23.88 -26.06
N HIS A 186 13.28 22.81 -26.04
CA HIS A 186 11.86 22.83 -26.39
C HIS A 186 11.04 23.77 -25.47
N PHE A 187 11.14 23.60 -24.16
CA PHE A 187 10.38 24.41 -23.19
C PHE A 187 10.88 25.86 -23.17
N ARG A 188 12.15 26.14 -23.42
CA ARG A 188 12.69 27.49 -23.50
C ARG A 188 12.12 28.26 -24.70
N ALA A 189 11.93 27.57 -25.85
CA ALA A 189 11.28 28.17 -27.02
C ALA A 189 9.82 28.57 -26.75
N HIS A 190 9.15 27.96 -25.76
CA HIS A 190 7.77 28.21 -25.37
C HIS A 190 7.63 28.86 -23.98
N SER A 191 8.72 29.41 -23.43
CA SER A 191 8.78 29.88 -22.02
C SER A 191 7.72 30.94 -21.68
N GLY A 192 7.30 31.78 -22.65
CA GLY A 192 6.27 32.78 -22.46
C GLY A 192 4.86 32.23 -22.26
N ASP A 193 4.61 31.01 -22.74
CA ASP A 193 3.31 30.34 -22.70
C ASP A 193 3.19 29.35 -21.55
N LEU A 194 4.32 29.01 -20.86
CA LEU A 194 4.34 28.13 -19.71
C LEU A 194 3.76 28.77 -18.47
N SER A 195 3.18 27.96 -17.59
CA SER A 195 2.80 28.38 -16.23
C SER A 195 4.03 28.84 -15.44
N LYS A 196 3.81 29.69 -14.43
CA LYS A 196 4.90 30.17 -13.57
C LYS A 196 5.65 29.01 -12.90
N ASP A 197 4.94 28.00 -12.43
CA ASP A 197 5.54 26.81 -11.83
C ASP A 197 6.40 26.04 -12.83
N SER A 198 5.95 25.90 -14.09
CA SER A 198 6.73 25.27 -15.16
C SER A 198 7.93 26.11 -15.61
N GLN A 199 7.81 27.43 -15.61
CA GLN A 199 8.97 28.33 -15.84
C GLN A 199 10.04 28.15 -14.75
N ASP A 200 9.63 28.07 -13.48
CA ASP A 200 10.57 27.84 -12.36
C ASP A 200 11.23 26.47 -12.43
N ARG A 201 10.57 25.47 -13.02
CA ARG A 201 11.09 24.10 -13.22
C ARG A 201 11.99 23.95 -14.44
N LEU A 202 11.91 24.83 -15.41
CA LEU A 202 12.54 24.69 -16.72
C LEU A 202 14.04 24.34 -16.65
N GLU A 203 14.81 25.06 -15.83
CA GLU A 203 16.25 24.81 -15.69
C GLU A 203 16.56 23.76 -14.61
N ARG A 204 15.70 23.62 -13.61
CA ARG A 204 15.94 22.74 -12.47
C ARG A 204 15.52 21.29 -12.76
N ASN A 205 14.30 21.11 -13.26
CA ASN A 205 13.70 19.80 -13.48
C ASN A 205 12.68 19.81 -14.62
N PRO A 206 13.12 19.93 -15.89
CA PRO A 206 12.25 20.05 -17.05
C PRO A 206 11.35 18.81 -17.25
N LEU A 207 11.76 17.63 -16.79
CA LEU A 207 10.93 16.42 -16.86
C LEU A 207 9.60 16.59 -16.12
N ARG A 208 9.57 17.41 -15.04
CA ARG A 208 8.32 17.66 -14.28
C ARG A 208 7.33 18.56 -15.02
N ILE A 209 7.73 19.19 -16.12
CA ILE A 209 6.83 19.95 -16.98
C ILE A 209 5.97 18.99 -17.81
N LEU A 210 6.49 17.81 -18.17
CA LEU A 210 5.75 16.77 -18.91
C LEU A 210 4.51 16.26 -18.18
N ASP A 211 4.54 16.29 -16.85
CA ASP A 211 3.47 15.84 -15.96
C ASP A 211 2.68 17.03 -15.36
N SER A 212 2.84 18.24 -15.91
CA SER A 212 2.12 19.43 -15.45
C SER A 212 0.61 19.25 -15.57
N LYS A 213 -0.12 19.67 -14.52
CA LYS A 213 -1.58 19.67 -14.51
C LYS A 213 -2.19 20.98 -14.97
N GLU A 214 -1.34 21.99 -15.21
CA GLU A 214 -1.78 23.30 -15.68
C GLU A 214 -2.28 23.20 -17.13
N PRO A 215 -3.51 23.66 -17.44
CA PRO A 215 -4.07 23.52 -18.78
C PRO A 215 -3.23 24.16 -19.88
N GLN A 216 -2.54 25.27 -19.60
CA GLN A 216 -1.70 25.98 -20.55
C GLN A 216 -0.41 25.24 -20.89
N ASP A 217 0.12 24.41 -19.98
CA ASP A 217 1.34 23.64 -20.18
C ASP A 217 1.10 22.40 -21.06
N ARG A 218 -0.11 21.84 -21.05
CA ARG A 218 -0.43 20.58 -21.74
C ARG A 218 -0.09 20.56 -23.23
N PRO A 219 -0.51 21.55 -24.06
CA PRO A 219 -0.17 21.53 -25.48
C PRO A 219 1.34 21.55 -25.75
N ILE A 220 2.09 22.23 -24.86
CA ILE A 220 3.55 22.34 -24.95
C ILE A 220 4.20 21.02 -24.52
N ALA A 221 3.74 20.43 -23.42
CA ALA A 221 4.21 19.13 -22.96
C ALA A 221 3.88 18.01 -23.95
N ASP A 222 2.68 18.04 -24.56
CA ASP A 222 2.27 17.04 -25.55
C ASP A 222 3.10 17.10 -26.85
N SER A 223 3.65 18.27 -27.20
CA SER A 223 4.52 18.44 -28.37
C SER A 223 6.03 18.28 -28.06
N ALA A 224 6.38 18.03 -26.79
CA ALA A 224 7.77 17.83 -26.40
C ALA A 224 8.36 16.53 -26.99
N PRO A 225 9.69 16.50 -27.24
CA PRO A 225 10.33 15.31 -27.79
C PRO A 225 10.22 14.12 -26.84
N ASP A 226 9.98 12.92 -27.38
CA ASP A 226 9.92 11.68 -26.64
C ASP A 226 11.33 11.15 -26.35
N ILE A 227 11.48 10.43 -25.24
CA ILE A 227 12.75 9.79 -24.82
C ILE A 227 13.26 8.81 -25.89
N ASP A 228 12.38 8.18 -26.65
CA ASP A 228 12.73 7.14 -27.63
C ASP A 228 13.73 7.63 -28.70
N ALA A 229 13.73 8.93 -29.01
CA ALA A 229 14.69 9.53 -29.94
C ALA A 229 16.11 9.69 -29.36
N PHE A 230 16.29 9.44 -28.05
CA PHE A 230 17.52 9.66 -27.32
C PHE A 230 18.07 8.41 -26.61
N LEU A 231 17.38 7.27 -26.75
CA LEU A 231 17.81 6.03 -26.13
C LEU A 231 19.14 5.57 -26.74
N THR A 232 20.07 5.17 -25.87
CA THR A 232 21.22 4.36 -26.30
C THR A 232 20.74 2.98 -26.71
N ASP A 233 21.53 2.23 -27.48
CA ASP A 233 21.24 0.85 -27.85
C ASP A 233 21.02 -0.04 -26.63
N GLU A 234 21.84 0.17 -25.56
CA GLU A 234 21.75 -0.56 -24.31
C GLU A 234 20.43 -0.23 -23.55
N ALA A 235 20.05 1.05 -23.49
CA ALA A 235 18.81 1.46 -22.83
C ALA A 235 17.56 0.95 -23.61
N GLY A 236 17.64 0.94 -24.94
CA GLY A 236 16.62 0.35 -25.81
C GLY A 236 16.46 -1.15 -25.57
N ALA A 237 17.58 -1.89 -25.60
CA ALA A 237 17.61 -3.34 -25.34
C ALA A 237 17.11 -3.69 -23.93
N PHE A 238 17.46 -2.87 -22.92
CA PHE A 238 16.93 -3.04 -21.56
C PHE A 238 15.41 -2.94 -21.52
N PHE A 239 14.85 -1.90 -22.14
CA PHE A 239 13.41 -1.71 -22.16
C PHE A 239 12.68 -2.83 -22.94
N GLU A 240 13.24 -3.27 -24.07
CA GLU A 240 12.72 -4.41 -24.82
C GLU A 240 12.75 -5.71 -24.01
N ALA A 241 13.80 -5.94 -23.22
CA ALA A 241 13.86 -7.11 -22.34
C ALA A 241 12.80 -7.08 -21.24
N VAL A 242 12.52 -5.88 -20.66
CA VAL A 242 11.44 -5.72 -19.67
C VAL A 242 10.08 -6.02 -20.30
N THR A 243 9.77 -5.42 -21.44
CA THR A 243 8.47 -5.60 -22.12
C THR A 243 8.26 -7.04 -22.58
N SER A 244 9.29 -7.66 -23.20
CA SER A 244 9.24 -9.08 -23.58
C SER A 244 9.06 -10.01 -22.39
N GLY A 245 9.66 -9.68 -21.22
CA GLY A 245 9.47 -10.41 -19.99
C GLY A 245 8.05 -10.33 -19.45
N LEU A 246 7.42 -9.14 -19.52
CA LEU A 246 6.01 -8.95 -19.15
C LEU A 246 5.06 -9.71 -20.07
N ASP A 247 5.30 -9.66 -21.38
CA ASP A 247 4.52 -10.40 -22.38
C ASP A 247 4.61 -11.93 -22.12
N ALA A 248 5.82 -12.43 -21.84
CA ALA A 248 6.02 -13.83 -21.49
C ALA A 248 5.32 -14.24 -20.17
N ALA A 249 5.21 -13.32 -19.20
CA ALA A 249 4.51 -13.51 -17.96
C ALA A 249 2.99 -13.31 -18.06
N GLY A 250 2.48 -12.86 -19.22
CA GLY A 250 1.07 -12.58 -19.45
C GLY A 250 0.55 -11.34 -18.73
N VAL A 251 1.43 -10.39 -18.39
CA VAL A 251 1.07 -9.11 -17.78
C VAL A 251 0.83 -8.08 -18.86
N ALA A 252 -0.42 -7.63 -18.98
CA ALA A 252 -0.80 -6.61 -19.96
C ALA A 252 -0.26 -5.23 -19.55
N TRP A 253 0.30 -4.51 -20.49
CA TRP A 253 0.86 -3.18 -20.27
C TRP A 253 0.56 -2.24 -21.45
N THR A 254 0.67 -0.93 -21.20
CA THR A 254 0.50 0.12 -22.22
C THR A 254 1.66 1.10 -22.11
N ARG A 255 2.24 1.47 -23.26
CA ARG A 255 3.26 2.51 -23.32
C ARG A 255 2.65 3.87 -22.99
N ASN A 256 3.28 4.60 -22.06
CA ASN A 256 2.98 6.01 -21.82
C ASN A 256 4.29 6.82 -21.87
N ALA A 257 4.62 7.35 -23.05
CA ALA A 257 5.87 8.10 -23.27
C ALA A 257 5.98 9.39 -22.42
N ARG A 258 4.86 9.87 -21.86
CA ARG A 258 4.83 11.03 -20.96
C ARG A 258 4.95 10.66 -19.48
N LEU A 259 4.94 9.37 -19.16
CA LEU A 259 5.08 8.93 -17.77
C LEU A 259 6.49 9.25 -17.26
N VAL A 260 6.56 10.19 -16.35
CA VAL A 260 7.73 10.49 -15.52
C VAL A 260 7.36 10.31 -14.06
N ARG A 261 8.35 10.17 -13.18
CA ARG A 261 8.11 9.95 -11.75
C ARG A 261 8.34 11.23 -10.94
N GLY A 262 7.62 11.33 -9.82
CA GLY A 262 7.64 12.49 -8.94
C GLY A 262 8.95 12.75 -8.20
N LEU A 263 9.92 11.84 -8.27
CA LEU A 263 11.20 11.89 -7.58
C LEU A 263 12.35 11.81 -8.60
N ASP A 264 13.45 12.50 -8.34
CA ASP A 264 14.50 12.73 -9.34
C ASP A 264 15.47 11.56 -9.54
N TYR A 265 15.39 10.54 -8.70
CA TYR A 265 16.32 9.41 -8.72
C TYR A 265 15.99 8.34 -9.78
N TYR A 266 14.83 8.41 -10.45
CA TYR A 266 14.42 7.37 -11.39
C TYR A 266 15.21 7.38 -12.69
N ARG A 267 15.52 6.16 -13.17
CA ARG A 267 16.18 5.84 -14.45
C ARG A 267 15.55 4.58 -15.02
N HIS A 268 15.82 4.27 -16.30
CA HIS A 268 15.28 3.10 -16.99
C HIS A 268 13.75 2.99 -16.77
N THR A 269 13.29 1.90 -16.20
CA THR A 269 11.88 1.58 -16.04
C THR A 269 11.16 2.56 -15.11
N ALA A 270 10.07 3.14 -15.59
CA ALA A 270 9.09 3.89 -14.81
C ALA A 270 7.69 3.33 -15.08
N PHE A 271 6.89 3.11 -14.04
CA PHE A 271 5.57 2.50 -14.20
C PHE A 271 4.55 2.96 -13.17
N GLU A 272 3.27 2.88 -13.59
CA GLU A 272 2.11 3.10 -12.72
C GLU A 272 0.98 2.16 -13.11
N PHE A 273 0.33 1.56 -12.11
CA PHE A 273 -0.98 0.97 -12.27
C PHE A 273 -2.02 2.06 -11.99
N VAL A 274 -2.80 2.38 -12.99
CA VAL A 274 -3.75 3.50 -12.95
C VAL A 274 -5.17 3.03 -13.16
N THR A 275 -6.14 3.74 -12.55
CA THR A 275 -7.56 3.51 -12.70
C THR A 275 -8.32 4.83 -12.71
N ASP A 276 -9.45 4.89 -13.41
CA ASP A 276 -10.39 6.01 -13.37
C ASP A 276 -11.39 5.93 -12.20
N ARG A 277 -11.50 4.77 -11.55
CA ARG A 277 -12.43 4.51 -10.44
C ARG A 277 -12.18 5.38 -9.19
N LEU A 278 -11.00 5.95 -9.06
CA LEU A 278 -10.60 6.84 -7.94
C LEU A 278 -10.53 8.33 -8.34
N GLY A 279 -11.02 8.68 -9.52
CA GLY A 279 -11.00 10.06 -10.03
C GLY A 279 -9.57 10.61 -10.14
N ALA A 280 -9.33 11.81 -9.59
CA ALA A 280 -8.01 12.47 -9.66
C ALA A 280 -6.86 11.71 -8.95
N GLN A 281 -7.15 10.67 -8.18
CA GLN A 281 -6.17 9.82 -7.47
C GLN A 281 -5.99 8.46 -8.17
N GLY A 282 -5.95 8.46 -9.50
CA GLY A 282 -5.97 7.26 -10.32
C GLY A 282 -4.79 6.29 -10.13
N THR A 283 -3.62 6.75 -9.70
CA THR A 283 -2.48 5.86 -9.45
C THR A 283 -2.70 5.06 -8.17
N VAL A 284 -2.80 3.73 -8.27
CA VAL A 284 -2.98 2.82 -7.13
C VAL A 284 -1.67 2.19 -6.67
N LEU A 285 -0.74 1.97 -7.61
CA LEU A 285 0.60 1.46 -7.37
C LEU A 285 1.54 2.13 -8.37
N GLY A 286 2.75 2.47 -7.96
CA GLY A 286 3.72 3.05 -8.87
C GLY A 286 5.14 2.91 -8.39
N GLY A 287 6.08 2.85 -9.32
CA GLY A 287 7.49 2.63 -9.05
C GLY A 287 8.39 2.86 -10.24
N GLY A 288 9.56 2.28 -10.16
CA GLY A 288 10.58 2.33 -11.21
C GLY A 288 11.97 2.00 -10.69
N ARG A 289 12.95 2.06 -11.58
CA ARG A 289 14.36 1.83 -11.28
C ARG A 289 15.05 3.12 -10.83
N TYR A 290 15.94 3.02 -9.83
CA TYR A 290 16.58 4.18 -9.18
C TYR A 290 18.06 3.93 -8.83
N ASP A 291 18.87 3.63 -9.82
CA ASP A 291 20.28 3.19 -9.65
C ASP A 291 21.22 4.19 -8.97
N GLY A 292 20.85 5.48 -8.91
CA GLY A 292 21.67 6.54 -8.28
C GLY A 292 21.37 6.83 -6.82
N LEU A 293 20.30 6.27 -6.23
CA LEU A 293 19.84 6.66 -4.89
C LEU A 293 20.83 6.30 -3.79
N ILE A 294 21.40 5.10 -3.83
CA ILE A 294 22.32 4.60 -2.81
C ILE A 294 23.62 5.40 -2.85
N GLU A 295 24.08 5.78 -4.05
CA GLU A 295 25.25 6.66 -4.25
C GLU A 295 25.01 8.06 -3.65
N ASN A 296 23.82 8.63 -3.83
CA ASN A 296 23.43 9.92 -3.24
C ASN A 296 23.43 9.89 -1.70
N LEU A 297 23.25 8.73 -1.10
CA LEU A 297 23.37 8.52 0.35
C LEU A 297 24.81 8.24 0.81
N GLY A 298 25.79 8.24 -0.11
CA GLY A 298 27.20 8.02 0.19
C GLY A 298 27.64 6.56 0.10
N GLY A 299 26.84 5.70 -0.48
CA GLY A 299 27.18 4.30 -0.79
C GLY A 299 27.84 4.12 -2.15
N PRO A 300 28.20 2.88 -2.51
CA PRO A 300 28.65 2.55 -3.87
C PRO A 300 27.48 2.65 -4.86
N SER A 301 27.81 2.83 -6.15
CA SER A 301 26.81 2.70 -7.22
C SER A 301 26.15 1.33 -7.14
N THR A 302 24.84 1.31 -6.93
CA THR A 302 24.09 0.09 -6.66
C THR A 302 22.74 0.17 -7.38
N PRO A 303 22.50 -0.71 -8.37
CA PRO A 303 21.22 -0.74 -9.08
C PRO A 303 20.10 -1.16 -8.14
N ALA A 304 18.95 -0.52 -8.29
CA ALA A 304 17.77 -0.82 -7.48
C ALA A 304 16.48 -0.49 -8.22
N VAL A 305 15.44 -1.25 -7.93
CA VAL A 305 14.10 -1.08 -8.50
C VAL A 305 13.06 -1.43 -7.45
N GLY A 306 11.95 -0.68 -7.42
CA GLY A 306 10.90 -0.91 -6.44
C GLY A 306 9.59 -0.24 -6.79
N TRP A 307 8.58 -0.52 -5.97
CA TRP A 307 7.27 0.11 -6.06
C TRP A 307 6.62 0.28 -4.69
N ALA A 308 5.73 1.25 -4.62
CA ALA A 308 4.85 1.47 -3.48
C ALA A 308 3.39 1.57 -3.91
N ALA A 309 2.47 1.08 -3.07
CA ALA A 309 1.03 1.17 -3.27
C ALA A 309 0.31 1.68 -2.02
N GLY A 310 -0.61 2.62 -2.20
CA GLY A 310 -1.42 3.16 -1.11
C GLY A 310 -2.44 2.16 -0.61
N ILE A 311 -2.35 1.74 0.67
CA ILE A 311 -3.26 0.75 1.26
C ILE A 311 -4.70 1.27 1.24
N GLU A 312 -4.92 2.53 1.59
CA GLU A 312 -6.26 3.12 1.57
C GLU A 312 -6.87 3.15 0.16
N ARG A 313 -6.06 3.38 -0.88
CA ARG A 313 -6.53 3.36 -2.28
C ARG A 313 -6.90 1.96 -2.73
N LEU A 314 -6.06 0.97 -2.42
CA LEU A 314 -6.35 -0.44 -2.70
C LEU A 314 -7.60 -0.89 -1.94
N ALA A 315 -7.71 -0.57 -0.65
CA ALA A 315 -8.86 -0.90 0.19
C ALA A 315 -10.19 -0.34 -0.35
N MET A 316 -10.19 0.87 -0.93
CA MET A 316 -11.38 1.43 -1.58
C MET A 316 -11.81 0.70 -2.85
N LEU A 317 -10.92 -0.07 -3.48
CA LEU A 317 -11.18 -0.82 -4.71
C LEU A 317 -11.49 -2.29 -4.46
N CYS A 318 -11.11 -2.84 -3.29
CA CYS A 318 -11.36 -4.24 -2.94
C CYS A 318 -12.85 -4.54 -2.84
N ASP A 319 -13.26 -5.68 -3.39
CA ASP A 319 -14.57 -6.25 -3.10
C ASP A 319 -14.50 -7.01 -1.76
N VAL A 320 -15.27 -6.52 -0.80
CA VAL A 320 -15.35 -7.12 0.55
C VAL A 320 -16.50 -8.09 0.73
N SER A 321 -17.31 -8.33 -0.30
CA SER A 321 -18.42 -9.28 -0.20
C SER A 321 -17.97 -10.69 0.21
N ALA A 322 -16.72 -11.05 -0.12
CA ALA A 322 -16.07 -12.29 0.28
C ALA A 322 -15.29 -12.18 1.62
N LEU A 323 -15.05 -10.96 2.14
CA LEU A 323 -14.23 -10.72 3.35
C LEU A 323 -15.05 -10.68 4.64
N THR A 324 -16.37 -10.57 4.55
CA THR A 324 -17.25 -10.67 5.72
C THR A 324 -17.19 -12.09 6.29
N ASN A 325 -16.06 -12.46 6.83
CA ASN A 325 -15.97 -13.51 7.81
C ASN A 325 -16.73 -13.01 9.04
N GLY A 326 -18.06 -13.03 8.92
CA GLY A 326 -18.93 -12.86 10.07
C GLY A 326 -18.45 -13.81 11.16
N LEU A 327 -18.65 -13.46 12.40
CA LEU A 327 -18.37 -14.30 13.55
C LEU A 327 -18.91 -15.72 13.27
N ASP A 328 -18.10 -16.76 13.53
CA ASP A 328 -18.55 -18.12 13.32
C ASP A 328 -19.71 -18.44 14.29
N VAL A 329 -19.54 -18.08 15.57
CA VAL A 329 -20.50 -18.40 16.62
C VAL A 329 -20.78 -17.20 17.49
N ILE A 330 -22.05 -16.89 17.72
CA ILE A 330 -22.49 -15.96 18.78
C ILE A 330 -23.23 -16.73 19.85
N ILE A 331 -22.85 -16.53 21.11
CA ILE A 331 -23.50 -17.10 22.27
C ILE A 331 -24.47 -16.08 22.89
N ALA A 332 -25.73 -16.46 23.09
CA ALA A 332 -26.69 -15.75 23.90
C ALA A 332 -26.77 -16.44 25.28
N LEU A 333 -26.24 -15.80 26.34
CA LEU A 333 -26.39 -16.31 27.70
C LEU A 333 -27.80 -15.93 28.22
N GLU A 334 -28.73 -16.87 28.15
CA GLU A 334 -30.12 -16.65 28.58
C GLU A 334 -30.35 -16.92 30.05
N ASP A 335 -29.45 -17.61 30.75
CA ASP A 335 -29.48 -17.86 32.19
C ASP A 335 -28.08 -17.68 32.78
N ASP A 336 -27.97 -16.84 33.81
CA ASP A 336 -26.64 -16.55 34.44
C ASP A 336 -26.03 -17.77 35.12
N ARG A 337 -26.86 -18.79 35.49
CA ARG A 337 -26.36 -20.07 36.05
C ARG A 337 -25.57 -20.89 35.04
N ALA A 338 -25.81 -20.68 33.74
CA ALA A 338 -25.07 -21.33 32.66
C ALA A 338 -23.79 -20.58 32.25
N LEU A 339 -23.40 -19.51 32.97
CA LEU A 339 -22.24 -18.69 32.60
C LEU A 339 -20.92 -19.48 32.54
N ALA A 340 -20.70 -20.38 33.50
CA ALA A 340 -19.46 -21.18 33.54
C ALA A 340 -19.37 -22.11 32.33
N ASP A 341 -20.47 -22.77 31.95
CA ASP A 341 -20.51 -23.68 30.82
C ASP A 341 -20.39 -22.92 29.49
N ALA A 342 -21.08 -21.78 29.36
CA ALA A 342 -20.98 -20.91 28.19
C ALA A 342 -19.54 -20.38 28.00
N THR A 343 -18.87 -20.03 29.11
CA THR A 343 -17.47 -19.57 29.08
C THR A 343 -16.53 -20.70 28.66
N SER A 344 -16.73 -21.91 29.21
CA SER A 344 -15.96 -23.10 28.83
C SER A 344 -16.16 -23.43 27.34
N ALA A 345 -17.38 -23.41 26.86
CA ALA A 345 -17.73 -23.64 25.47
C ALA A 345 -17.05 -22.60 24.55
N GLN A 346 -17.09 -21.32 24.93
CA GLN A 346 -16.42 -20.24 24.20
C GLN A 346 -14.90 -20.48 24.09
N ALA A 347 -14.26 -20.83 25.21
CA ALA A 347 -12.84 -21.13 25.24
C ALA A 347 -12.49 -22.34 24.36
N THR A 348 -13.29 -23.42 24.44
CA THR A 348 -13.12 -24.63 23.63
C THR A 348 -13.21 -24.30 22.13
N MET A 349 -14.23 -23.58 21.70
CA MET A 349 -14.39 -23.19 20.30
C MET A 349 -13.20 -22.36 19.79
N ARG A 350 -12.75 -21.36 20.57
CA ARG A 350 -11.59 -20.52 20.22
C ARG A 350 -10.29 -21.32 20.10
N ASN A 351 -10.06 -22.29 20.99
CA ASN A 351 -8.89 -23.18 20.94
C ASN A 351 -8.89 -24.08 19.68
N HIS A 352 -10.06 -24.30 19.07
CA HIS A 352 -10.21 -25.04 17.82
C HIS A 352 -10.34 -24.13 16.58
N GLY A 353 -9.97 -22.84 16.73
CA GLY A 353 -9.95 -21.89 15.60
C GLY A 353 -11.33 -21.42 15.14
N ILE A 354 -12.38 -21.59 15.99
CA ILE A 354 -13.74 -21.09 15.72
C ILE A 354 -13.90 -19.73 16.39
N SER A 355 -14.15 -18.69 15.61
CA SER A 355 -14.40 -17.35 16.15
C SER A 355 -15.71 -17.31 16.91
N CYS A 356 -15.68 -16.86 18.16
CA CYS A 356 -16.83 -16.90 19.04
C CYS A 356 -16.90 -15.69 19.96
N ASP A 357 -18.10 -15.09 20.08
CA ASP A 357 -18.37 -14.03 21.06
C ASP A 357 -19.63 -14.37 21.90
N MET A 358 -19.83 -13.67 23.01
CA MET A 358 -20.92 -13.93 23.95
C MET A 358 -21.61 -12.65 24.39
N ILE A 359 -22.94 -12.63 24.30
CA ILE A 359 -23.78 -11.58 24.86
C ILE A 359 -24.25 -12.00 26.26
N ALA A 360 -23.59 -11.47 27.29
CA ALA A 360 -23.87 -11.74 28.69
C ALA A 360 -24.57 -10.58 29.43
N THR A 361 -24.67 -9.37 28.81
CA THR A 361 -25.17 -8.15 29.44
C THR A 361 -26.64 -7.85 29.08
N GLY A 362 -27.46 -7.53 30.06
CA GLY A 362 -28.90 -7.23 29.90
C GLY A 362 -29.81 -8.37 30.41
N SER A 363 -31.11 -8.25 30.19
CA SER A 363 -32.04 -9.34 30.51
C SER A 363 -31.90 -10.48 29.48
N PRO A 364 -32.26 -11.72 29.84
CA PRO A 364 -32.17 -12.90 28.95
C PRO A 364 -32.68 -12.66 27.55
N ARG A 365 -33.92 -12.15 27.45
CA ARG A 365 -34.55 -11.82 26.15
C ARG A 365 -33.74 -10.79 25.35
N LYS A 366 -33.24 -9.74 26.02
CA LYS A 366 -32.38 -8.73 25.35
C LYS A 366 -31.05 -9.29 24.90
N ARG A 367 -30.49 -10.25 25.61
CA ARG A 367 -29.23 -10.93 25.21
C ARG A 367 -29.46 -11.73 23.93
N TYR A 368 -30.54 -12.49 23.86
CA TYR A 368 -30.92 -13.23 22.67
C TYR A 368 -31.20 -12.29 21.49
N ASP A 369 -32.04 -11.26 21.69
CA ASP A 369 -32.37 -10.29 20.64
C ASP A 369 -31.12 -9.54 20.10
N LYS A 370 -30.13 -9.28 20.95
CA LYS A 370 -28.84 -8.69 20.54
C LYS A 370 -28.02 -9.70 19.74
N ALA A 371 -27.88 -10.93 20.24
CA ALA A 371 -27.14 -11.99 19.57
C ALA A 371 -27.71 -12.28 18.17
N ALA A 372 -29.03 -12.36 18.04
CA ALA A 372 -29.72 -12.61 16.77
C ALA A 372 -29.54 -11.49 15.71
N LYS A 373 -29.09 -10.29 16.13
CA LYS A 373 -28.76 -9.17 15.22
C LYS A 373 -27.32 -9.16 14.75
N ILE A 374 -26.46 -9.96 15.38
CA ILE A 374 -25.07 -10.10 14.98
C ILE A 374 -25.01 -11.04 13.79
N ASN A 375 -24.27 -10.65 12.76
CA ASN A 375 -24.04 -11.48 11.58
C ASN A 375 -23.04 -12.61 11.92
N ALA A 376 -23.53 -13.63 12.64
CA ALA A 376 -22.81 -14.84 12.96
C ALA A 376 -23.38 -16.03 12.17
N LYS A 377 -22.51 -16.98 11.79
CA LYS A 377 -22.94 -18.19 11.05
C LYS A 377 -23.82 -19.09 11.91
N LEU A 378 -23.54 -19.14 13.23
CA LEU A 378 -24.31 -19.91 14.21
C LEU A 378 -24.68 -19.05 15.42
N LEU A 379 -25.86 -19.24 15.96
CA LEU A 379 -26.28 -18.71 17.25
C LEU A 379 -26.47 -19.88 18.23
N ILE A 380 -25.83 -19.81 19.39
CA ILE A 380 -26.01 -20.77 20.48
C ILE A 380 -26.64 -20.05 21.67
N SER A 381 -27.77 -20.56 22.17
CA SER A 381 -28.33 -20.09 23.44
C SER A 381 -27.95 -21.03 24.58
N PHE A 382 -27.48 -20.46 25.68
CA PHE A 382 -27.21 -21.18 26.92
C PHE A 382 -28.29 -20.87 27.94
N GLN A 383 -29.01 -21.94 28.37
CA GLN A 383 -30.06 -21.92 29.36
C GLN A 383 -29.70 -22.91 30.50
N HIS A 384 -30.46 -22.88 31.61
CA HIS A 384 -30.33 -23.84 32.70
C HIS A 384 -31.70 -24.43 33.01
N ASP A 385 -31.86 -25.76 32.98
CA ASP A 385 -33.12 -26.43 33.20
C ASP A 385 -33.44 -26.72 34.68
N GLY A 386 -32.55 -26.30 35.59
CA GLY A 386 -32.62 -26.55 37.03
C GLY A 386 -31.58 -27.53 37.50
N GLU A 387 -31.12 -28.46 36.67
CA GLU A 387 -30.09 -29.48 36.99
C GLU A 387 -28.77 -29.21 36.28
N ALA A 388 -28.81 -28.81 34.99
CA ALA A 388 -27.63 -28.58 34.18
C ALA A 388 -27.82 -27.45 33.18
N ALA A 389 -26.67 -26.92 32.69
CA ALA A 389 -26.69 -26.01 31.57
C ALA A 389 -27.00 -26.74 30.26
N LYS A 390 -27.82 -26.14 29.41
CA LYS A 390 -28.17 -26.63 28.08
C LYS A 390 -27.79 -25.63 27.00
N ALA A 391 -27.04 -26.11 26.01
CA ALA A 391 -26.72 -25.37 24.81
C ALA A 391 -27.68 -25.74 23.68
N ASN A 392 -28.36 -24.75 23.09
CA ASN A 392 -29.24 -24.93 21.94
C ASN A 392 -28.61 -24.22 20.74
N ILE A 393 -28.20 -24.98 19.73
CA ILE A 393 -27.62 -24.45 18.49
C ILE A 393 -28.77 -24.13 17.53
N LYS A 394 -28.84 -22.86 17.12
CA LYS A 394 -29.76 -22.39 16.07
C LYS A 394 -28.98 -22.09 14.81
N ALA A 395 -29.14 -22.96 13.81
CA ALA A 395 -28.50 -22.82 12.51
C ALA A 395 -29.29 -23.55 11.43
N ALA A 396 -29.00 -23.30 10.18
CA ALA A 396 -29.34 -24.22 9.11
C ALA A 396 -28.64 -25.57 9.38
N ALA A 397 -29.40 -26.61 9.62
CA ALA A 397 -28.88 -27.95 9.90
C ALA A 397 -27.97 -28.42 8.75
N GLY A 398 -26.80 -29.02 9.10
CA GLY A 398 -25.96 -29.72 8.14
C GLY A 398 -24.74 -28.96 7.63
N SER A 399 -24.43 -27.73 8.13
CA SER A 399 -23.17 -27.10 7.82
C SER A 399 -22.02 -27.81 8.55
N ASP A 400 -20.82 -27.88 7.93
CA ASP A 400 -19.60 -28.43 8.54
C ASP A 400 -19.29 -27.75 9.90
N LEU A 401 -19.46 -26.43 9.97
CA LEU A 401 -19.31 -25.67 11.21
C LEU A 401 -20.27 -26.12 12.31
N HIS A 402 -21.54 -26.39 11.95
CA HIS A 402 -22.56 -26.88 12.91
C HIS A 402 -22.13 -28.23 13.49
N MET A 403 -21.70 -29.17 12.64
CA MET A 403 -21.28 -30.51 13.10
C MET A 403 -20.08 -30.42 14.03
N ARG A 404 -19.06 -29.64 13.66
CA ARG A 404 -17.87 -29.40 14.48
C ARG A 404 -18.22 -28.79 15.85
N VAL A 405 -19.09 -27.80 15.88
CA VAL A 405 -19.52 -27.15 17.13
C VAL A 405 -20.32 -28.09 17.99
N ALA A 406 -21.28 -28.87 17.42
CA ALA A 406 -22.07 -29.85 18.15
C ALA A 406 -21.18 -30.94 18.78
N GLU A 407 -20.18 -31.44 18.07
CA GLU A 407 -19.21 -32.40 18.57
C GLU A 407 -18.38 -31.80 19.73
N LEU A 408 -17.83 -30.61 19.58
CA LEU A 408 -17.03 -29.93 20.59
C LEU A 408 -17.80 -29.65 21.89
N LEU A 409 -19.10 -29.41 21.79
CA LEU A 409 -19.96 -29.12 22.94
C LEU A 409 -20.67 -30.36 23.49
N ASN A 410 -20.46 -31.56 22.90
CA ASN A 410 -21.21 -32.78 23.20
C ASN A 410 -22.75 -32.58 23.16
N VAL A 411 -23.21 -31.68 22.29
CA VAL A 411 -24.65 -31.43 22.07
C VAL A 411 -25.10 -32.36 20.96
N GLY A 412 -26.05 -33.26 21.26
CA GLY A 412 -26.58 -34.19 20.27
C GLY A 412 -27.10 -33.46 19.05
N SER A 413 -26.83 -34.01 17.83
CA SER A 413 -27.38 -33.48 16.59
C SER A 413 -28.90 -33.36 16.71
N PRO A 414 -29.53 -32.27 16.26
CA PRO A 414 -30.99 -32.20 16.22
C PRO A 414 -31.50 -33.34 15.33
N THR A 415 -32.40 -34.16 15.87
CA THR A 415 -33.16 -35.20 15.16
C THR A 415 -34.05 -34.57 14.11
#